data_c06a12b504f6c6cb31e32e352b7bcc56
#
_entry.id   c06a12b504f6c6cb31e32e352b7bcc56
#
_cell.length_a   1.000
_cell.length_b   1.000
_cell.length_c   1.000
_cell.angle_alpha   90.00
_cell.angle_beta   90.00
_cell.angle_gamma   90.00
#
_symmetry.space_group_name_H-M   'P 1'
#
loop_
_entity.id
_entity.type
_entity.pdbx_description
1 polymer ?
#
loop_
_entity_poly.entity_id
_entity_poly.type
_entity_poly.pdbx_seq_one_letter_code
_entity_poly.pdbx_strand_id
1 'polypeptide(L)'
;MSYKTEIQKNQHEITRRRFMQLSSAVGLASVLAFPVYAAPSALLLEAGEIPLPQTPINTESGAEFILSELREFDLVINFWATWCPPCVHELPQLNTIATELNAEGIKVILVSMDRGGAAVAAPFLSQRKITAPLSLYDPSASWARALGLKGLPTTLLIKKNSASYQVHTGPADWDNDKIKGQIRKYLAS
;
A
#
# COMPACT_ATOMS: atom_id res chain seq x y z
N MET A 1 -50.10 -57.52 -16.64
CA MET A 1 -49.15 -56.73 -17.43
C MET A 1 -49.77 -55.38 -17.80
N SER A 2 -50.11 -54.49 -16.90
CA SER A 2 -50.59 -53.16 -17.33
C SER A 2 -50.48 -52.01 -16.33
N TYR A 3 -50.16 -52.28 -15.07
CA TYR A 3 -50.23 -51.24 -14.08
C TYR A 3 -48.83 -50.44 -13.91
N LYS A 4 -47.71 -51.08 -14.21
CA LYS A 4 -46.38 -50.44 -14.14
C LYS A 4 -46.11 -49.47 -15.29
N THR A 5 -46.72 -49.65 -16.45
CA THR A 5 -46.47 -48.82 -17.64
C THR A 5 -47.18 -47.48 -17.57
N GLU A 6 -48.32 -47.42 -16.86
CA GLU A 6 -49.13 -46.21 -16.72
C GLU A 6 -48.51 -45.23 -15.68
N ILE A 7 -47.93 -45.77 -14.61
CA ILE A 7 -47.27 -44.94 -13.57
C ILE A 7 -45.99 -44.26 -14.12
N GLN A 8 -45.24 -44.97 -14.98
CA GLN A 8 -44.03 -44.38 -15.59
C GLN A 8 -44.36 -43.29 -16.62
N LYS A 9 -45.48 -43.41 -17.33
CA LYS A 9 -45.90 -42.39 -18.31
C LYS A 9 -46.35 -41.08 -17.61
N ASN A 10 -47.02 -41.21 -16.47
CA ASN A 10 -47.51 -40.06 -15.70
C ASN A 10 -46.38 -39.30 -14.95
N GLN A 11 -45.33 -39.99 -14.53
CA GLN A 11 -44.16 -39.33 -13.92
C GLN A 11 -43.34 -38.50 -14.91
N HIS A 12 -43.27 -38.95 -16.18
CA HIS A 12 -42.51 -38.23 -17.23
C HIS A 12 -43.19 -36.93 -17.68
N GLU A 13 -44.53 -36.85 -17.65
CA GLU A 13 -45.28 -35.66 -18.04
C GLU A 13 -45.29 -34.59 -16.94
N ILE A 14 -45.32 -35.00 -15.66
CA ILE A 14 -45.29 -34.06 -14.52
C ILE A 14 -43.90 -33.37 -14.42
N THR A 15 -42.82 -34.09 -14.75
CA THR A 15 -41.46 -33.53 -14.71
C THR A 15 -41.22 -32.50 -15.81
N ARG A 16 -41.78 -32.71 -17.01
CA ARG A 16 -41.65 -31.75 -18.13
C ARG A 16 -42.43 -30.46 -17.94
N ARG A 17 -43.63 -30.51 -17.32
CA ARG A 17 -44.43 -29.30 -17.05
C ARG A 17 -43.90 -28.45 -15.92
N ARG A 18 -43.21 -29.02 -14.92
CA ARG A 18 -42.55 -28.26 -13.84
C ARG A 18 -41.23 -27.62 -14.25
N PHE A 19 -40.57 -28.10 -15.30
CA PHE A 19 -39.31 -27.56 -15.76
C PHE A 19 -39.45 -26.31 -16.64
N MET A 20 -40.64 -26.02 -17.16
CA MET A 20 -40.89 -24.86 -18.03
C MET A 20 -41.48 -23.65 -17.34
N GLN A 21 -41.63 -23.65 -16.01
CA GLN A 21 -42.17 -22.48 -15.26
C GLN A 21 -41.18 -21.83 -14.27
N LEU A 22 -39.90 -22.16 -14.31
CA LEU A 22 -38.90 -21.59 -13.44
C LEU A 22 -37.74 -20.85 -14.19
N SER A 23 -38.08 -20.30 -15.37
CA SER A 23 -37.08 -19.52 -16.15
C SER A 23 -37.47 -18.05 -16.23
N SER A 24 -37.83 -17.43 -15.11
CA SER A 24 -38.01 -15.99 -15.00
C SER A 24 -37.53 -15.49 -13.63
N ALA A 25 -36.42 -16.02 -13.15
CA ALA A 25 -35.64 -15.33 -12.10
C ALA A 25 -34.70 -14.41 -12.83
N VAL A 26 -35.13 -13.18 -13.04
CA VAL A 26 -34.23 -12.05 -13.31
C VAL A 26 -33.25 -12.02 -12.17
N GLY A 27 -32.06 -12.57 -12.39
CA GLY A 27 -30.95 -12.44 -11.50
C GLY A 27 -30.58 -10.95 -11.41
N LEU A 28 -31.04 -10.27 -10.37
CA LEU A 28 -30.39 -9.04 -9.92
C LEU A 28 -28.95 -9.45 -9.56
N ALA A 29 -28.05 -9.30 -10.51
CA ALA A 29 -26.62 -9.28 -10.22
C ALA A 29 -26.42 -8.06 -9.33
N SER A 30 -26.42 -8.28 -8.01
CA SER A 30 -25.93 -7.31 -7.05
C SER A 30 -24.45 -7.14 -7.36
N VAL A 31 -24.15 -6.14 -8.19
CA VAL A 31 -22.79 -5.63 -8.35
C VAL A 31 -22.42 -5.12 -6.97
N LEU A 32 -21.66 -5.93 -6.23
CA LEU A 32 -21.01 -5.48 -5.01
C LEU A 32 -20.03 -4.39 -5.46
N ALA A 33 -20.51 -3.15 -5.44
CA ALA A 33 -19.65 -1.98 -5.60
C ALA A 33 -18.71 -1.97 -4.40
N PHE A 34 -17.51 -2.49 -4.58
CA PHE A 34 -16.45 -2.26 -3.61
C PHE A 34 -16.23 -0.74 -3.56
N PRO A 35 -16.18 -0.14 -2.37
CA PRO A 35 -15.88 1.28 -2.27
C PRO A 35 -14.52 1.51 -2.93
N VAL A 36 -14.50 2.25 -4.02
CA VAL A 36 -13.26 2.78 -4.59
C VAL A 36 -12.74 3.76 -3.53
N TYR A 37 -11.71 3.34 -2.83
CA TYR A 37 -11.02 4.19 -1.87
C TYR A 37 -10.23 5.23 -2.68
N ALA A 38 -10.85 6.38 -2.93
CA ALA A 38 -10.16 7.49 -3.57
C ALA A 38 -9.09 8.00 -2.58
N ALA A 39 -7.83 7.87 -2.96
CA ALA A 39 -6.73 8.45 -2.18
C ALA A 39 -6.88 9.99 -2.15
N PRO A 40 -6.53 10.64 -1.03
CA PRO A 40 -6.65 12.08 -0.91
C PRO A 40 -5.74 12.78 -1.94
N SER A 41 -6.25 13.87 -2.51
CA SER A 41 -5.54 14.71 -3.48
C SER A 41 -4.62 15.76 -2.83
N ALA A 42 -4.40 15.67 -1.52
CA ALA A 42 -3.48 16.51 -0.75
C ALA A 42 -3.02 15.76 0.49
N LEU A 43 -1.76 15.97 0.89
CA LEU A 43 -1.24 15.41 2.13
C LEU A 43 -1.82 16.16 3.33
N LEU A 44 -2.30 15.42 4.32
CA LEU A 44 -2.64 15.95 5.64
C LEU A 44 -1.38 15.84 6.50
N LEU A 45 -0.62 16.93 6.59
CA LEU A 45 0.66 16.96 7.27
C LEU A 45 0.51 17.38 8.73
N GLU A 46 0.96 16.53 9.64
CA GLU A 46 1.07 16.81 11.08
C GLU A 46 2.55 16.98 11.44
N ALA A 47 2.88 17.98 12.25
CA ALA A 47 4.24 18.20 12.71
C ALA A 47 4.65 17.13 13.74
N GLY A 48 5.87 16.62 13.62
CA GLY A 48 6.50 15.73 14.58
C GLY A 48 7.87 16.29 15.00
N GLU A 49 8.15 16.24 16.29
CA GLU A 49 9.43 16.64 16.89
C GLU A 49 9.90 15.52 17.84
N ILE A 50 10.20 14.37 17.30
CA ILE A 50 10.74 13.26 18.08
C ILE A 50 12.17 13.03 17.63
N PRO A 51 13.09 12.66 18.52
CA PRO A 51 14.41 12.25 18.09
C PRO A 51 14.32 11.16 17.02
N LEU A 52 15.03 11.35 15.91
CA LEU A 52 15.06 10.33 14.85
C LEU A 52 15.58 9.01 15.43
N PRO A 53 15.01 7.86 15.03
CA PRO A 53 15.43 6.57 15.53
C PRO A 53 16.93 6.35 15.34
N GLN A 54 17.60 5.93 16.43
CA GLN A 54 19.02 5.54 16.41
C GLN A 54 19.20 4.02 16.28
N THR A 55 18.13 3.27 16.40
CA THR A 55 18.15 1.81 16.20
C THR A 55 18.43 1.52 14.73
N PRO A 56 19.42 0.67 14.41
CA PRO A 56 19.65 0.28 13.02
C PRO A 56 18.54 -0.60 12.50
N ILE A 57 18.26 -0.48 11.20
CA ILE A 57 17.42 -1.42 10.43
C ILE A 57 18.23 -1.91 9.24
N ASN A 58 17.73 -2.92 8.51
CA ASN A 58 18.55 -3.61 7.54
C ASN A 58 18.28 -3.14 6.10
N THR A 59 19.32 -3.16 5.28
CA THR A 59 19.23 -3.16 3.82
C THR A 59 18.90 -4.58 3.31
N GLU A 60 18.67 -4.73 2.01
CA GLU A 60 18.47 -6.05 1.38
C GLU A 60 19.68 -6.99 1.55
N SER A 61 20.90 -6.43 1.54
CA SER A 61 22.14 -7.21 1.77
C SER A 61 22.35 -7.59 3.23
N GLY A 62 21.49 -7.14 4.15
CA GLY A 62 21.62 -7.35 5.59
C GLY A 62 22.55 -6.35 6.29
N ALA A 63 23.09 -5.37 5.57
CA ALA A 63 23.86 -4.30 6.19
C ALA A 63 22.95 -3.44 7.07
N GLU A 64 23.47 -3.04 8.24
CA GLU A 64 22.77 -2.13 9.14
C GLU A 64 22.76 -0.71 8.60
N PHE A 65 21.67 -0.01 8.87
CA PHE A 65 21.44 1.35 8.42
C PHE A 65 20.74 2.16 9.51
N ILE A 66 21.26 3.34 9.80
CA ILE A 66 20.70 4.26 10.79
C ILE A 66 20.17 5.51 10.06
N LEU A 67 18.98 5.97 10.42
CA LEU A 67 18.33 7.11 9.75
C LEU A 67 19.17 8.39 9.80
N SER A 68 19.97 8.57 10.85
CA SER A 68 20.88 9.73 10.99
C SER A 68 21.96 9.80 9.90
N GLU A 69 22.28 8.71 9.22
CA GLU A 69 23.26 8.69 8.12
C GLU A 69 22.74 9.43 6.87
N LEU A 70 21.43 9.64 6.77
CA LEU A 70 20.81 10.38 5.66
C LEU A 70 20.49 11.84 6.00
N ARG A 71 20.94 12.37 7.13
CA ARG A 71 20.59 13.73 7.55
C ARG A 71 21.02 14.84 6.58
N GLU A 72 21.97 14.57 5.71
CA GLU A 72 22.43 15.52 4.68
C GLU A 72 21.46 15.65 3.48
N PHE A 73 20.44 14.79 3.40
CA PHE A 73 19.44 14.78 2.35
C PHE A 73 18.07 15.22 2.86
N ASP A 74 17.27 15.80 1.97
CA ASP A 74 15.83 15.88 2.14
C ASP A 74 15.23 14.51 1.90
N LEU A 75 14.31 14.07 2.78
CA LEU A 75 13.81 12.71 2.79
C LEU A 75 12.29 12.64 2.64
N VAL A 76 11.83 11.70 1.84
CA VAL A 76 10.46 11.19 1.81
C VAL A 76 10.53 9.72 2.22
N ILE A 77 10.03 9.39 3.41
CA ILE A 77 10.09 8.02 3.94
C ILE A 77 8.68 7.46 4.04
N ASN A 78 8.38 6.42 3.26
CA ASN A 78 7.09 5.73 3.29
C ASN A 78 7.21 4.38 4.03
N PHE A 79 6.40 4.20 5.07
CA PHE A 79 6.28 2.95 5.81
C PHE A 79 5.15 2.12 5.21
N TRP A 80 5.45 0.89 4.87
CA TRP A 80 4.55 0.01 4.14
C TRP A 80 4.73 -1.46 4.54
N ALA A 81 3.85 -2.35 4.01
CA ALA A 81 4.01 -3.79 4.13
C ALA A 81 3.30 -4.52 2.97
N THR A 82 3.72 -5.74 2.68
CA THR A 82 3.13 -6.57 1.61
C THR A 82 1.68 -6.95 1.89
N TRP A 83 1.29 -7.04 3.15
CA TRP A 83 -0.07 -7.34 3.63
C TRP A 83 -0.96 -6.11 3.77
N CYS A 84 -0.49 -4.91 3.42
CA CYS A 84 -1.23 -3.66 3.47
C CYS A 84 -1.76 -3.28 2.07
N PRO A 85 -3.03 -3.56 1.72
CA PRO A 85 -3.54 -3.32 0.37
C PRO A 85 -3.39 -1.87 -0.11
N PRO A 86 -3.73 -0.82 0.68
CA PRO A 86 -3.53 0.56 0.24
C PRO A 86 -2.06 0.89 0.00
N CYS A 87 -1.12 0.33 0.82
CA CYS A 87 0.31 0.52 0.59
C CYS A 87 0.74 -0.06 -0.77
N VAL A 88 0.31 -1.29 -1.05
CA VAL A 88 0.65 -1.98 -2.32
C VAL A 88 0.13 -1.22 -3.53
N HIS A 89 -1.04 -0.58 -3.39
CA HIS A 89 -1.65 0.20 -4.47
C HIS A 89 -0.82 1.43 -4.83
N GLU A 90 -0.19 2.09 -3.86
CA GLU A 90 0.59 3.32 -4.10
C GLU A 90 2.06 3.07 -4.50
N LEU A 91 2.60 1.85 -4.34
CA LEU A 91 3.99 1.55 -4.68
C LEU A 91 4.42 1.94 -6.11
N PRO A 92 3.62 1.70 -7.18
CA PRO A 92 4.00 2.13 -8.53
C PRO A 92 4.15 3.64 -8.65
N GLN A 93 3.25 4.40 -8.04
CA GLN A 93 3.31 5.87 -8.03
C GLN A 93 4.52 6.36 -7.22
N LEU A 94 4.78 5.73 -6.05
CA LEU A 94 5.98 6.01 -5.25
C LEU A 94 7.27 5.74 -6.02
N ASN A 95 7.30 4.71 -6.88
CA ASN A 95 8.43 4.43 -7.75
C ASN A 95 8.63 5.54 -8.80
N THR A 96 7.53 6.03 -9.39
CA THR A 96 7.57 7.11 -10.38
C THR A 96 8.07 8.41 -9.74
N ILE A 97 7.45 8.84 -8.63
CA ILE A 97 7.86 10.08 -7.94
C ILE A 97 9.29 9.98 -7.38
N ALA A 98 9.75 8.79 -6.97
CA ALA A 98 11.11 8.58 -6.52
C ALA A 98 12.13 8.90 -7.62
N THR A 99 11.83 8.53 -8.86
CA THR A 99 12.71 8.86 -10.00
C THR A 99 12.82 10.38 -10.17
N GLU A 100 11.69 11.11 -10.07
CA GLU A 100 11.66 12.56 -10.17
C GLU A 100 12.44 13.23 -9.00
N LEU A 101 12.06 12.89 -7.76
CA LEU A 101 12.62 13.51 -6.57
C LEU A 101 14.10 13.19 -6.35
N ASN A 102 14.55 11.97 -6.67
CA ASN A 102 15.97 11.61 -6.60
C ASN A 102 16.83 12.48 -7.54
N ALA A 103 16.32 12.84 -8.72
CA ALA A 103 17.00 13.75 -9.64
C ALA A 103 17.09 15.18 -9.07
N GLU A 104 16.19 15.57 -8.17
CA GLU A 104 16.19 16.84 -7.45
C GLU A 104 17.02 16.82 -6.15
N GLY A 105 17.67 15.67 -5.81
CA GLY A 105 18.45 15.50 -4.59
C GLY A 105 17.64 15.10 -3.36
N ILE A 106 16.34 14.87 -3.50
CA ILE A 106 15.45 14.39 -2.43
C ILE A 106 15.44 12.86 -2.46
N LYS A 107 15.78 12.21 -1.34
CA LYS A 107 15.81 10.74 -1.25
C LYS A 107 14.43 10.18 -0.89
N VAL A 108 13.95 9.27 -1.71
CA VAL A 108 12.72 8.52 -1.41
C VAL A 108 13.09 7.14 -0.88
N ILE A 109 12.52 6.77 0.26
CA ILE A 109 12.82 5.55 1.00
C ILE A 109 11.54 4.79 1.28
N LEU A 110 11.54 3.50 1.00
CA LEU A 110 10.50 2.56 1.41
C LEU A 110 10.98 1.75 2.61
N VAL A 111 10.29 1.84 3.75
CA VAL A 111 10.59 1.04 4.94
C VAL A 111 9.54 -0.04 5.08
N SER A 112 9.92 -1.30 4.81
CA SER A 112 9.02 -2.44 4.98
C SER A 112 8.88 -2.83 6.44
N MET A 113 7.61 -3.02 6.85
CA MET A 113 7.21 -3.49 8.18
C MET A 113 6.90 -5.00 8.20
N ASP A 114 7.24 -5.72 7.14
CA ASP A 114 7.05 -7.17 7.08
C ASP A 114 7.94 -7.88 8.08
N ARG A 115 7.36 -8.76 8.91
CA ARG A 115 8.11 -9.53 9.91
C ARG A 115 9.20 -10.41 9.32
N GLY A 116 9.02 -10.84 8.07
CA GLY A 116 10.03 -11.58 7.31
C GLY A 116 11.14 -10.69 6.73
N GLY A 117 11.09 -9.38 6.94
CA GLY A 117 12.08 -8.42 6.47
C GLY A 117 12.33 -8.49 4.96
N ALA A 118 13.60 -8.37 4.56
CA ALA A 118 14.02 -8.40 3.16
C ALA A 118 13.60 -9.70 2.44
N ALA A 119 13.60 -10.85 3.11
CA ALA A 119 13.24 -12.13 2.49
C ALA A 119 11.80 -12.16 1.93
N VAL A 120 10.91 -11.34 2.48
CA VAL A 120 9.51 -11.21 2.03
C VAL A 120 9.33 -10.00 1.12
N ALA A 121 9.81 -8.84 1.55
CA ALA A 121 9.52 -7.59 0.87
C ALA A 121 10.38 -7.33 -0.38
N ALA A 122 11.65 -7.77 -0.43
CA ALA A 122 12.50 -7.53 -1.60
C ALA A 122 12.00 -8.25 -2.86
N PRO A 123 11.69 -9.56 -2.86
CA PRO A 123 11.12 -10.21 -4.03
C PRO A 123 9.75 -9.62 -4.42
N PHE A 124 8.96 -9.15 -3.46
CA PHE A 124 7.68 -8.50 -3.73
C PHE A 124 7.86 -7.19 -4.52
N LEU A 125 8.83 -6.34 -4.15
CA LEU A 125 9.17 -5.12 -4.88
C LEU A 125 9.76 -5.43 -6.26
N SER A 126 10.69 -6.40 -6.33
CA SER A 126 11.33 -6.82 -7.58
C SER A 126 10.33 -7.30 -8.63
N GLN A 127 9.36 -8.15 -8.25
CA GLN A 127 8.30 -8.63 -9.14
C GLN A 127 7.45 -7.48 -9.70
N ARG A 128 7.33 -6.37 -8.98
CA ARG A 128 6.58 -5.16 -9.37
C ARG A 128 7.44 -4.10 -10.03
N LYS A 129 8.74 -4.36 -10.22
CA LYS A 129 9.71 -3.43 -10.81
C LYS A 129 9.80 -2.11 -10.02
N ILE A 130 9.67 -2.17 -8.70
CA ILE A 130 9.86 -1.04 -7.80
C ILE A 130 11.34 -0.97 -7.45
N THR A 131 12.08 -0.06 -8.08
CA THR A 131 13.55 0.00 -8.02
C THR A 131 14.12 1.38 -7.76
N ALA A 132 13.32 2.45 -7.94
CA ALA A 132 13.80 3.82 -7.79
C ALA A 132 13.98 4.25 -6.33
N PRO A 133 13.08 3.88 -5.36
CA PRO A 133 13.28 4.19 -3.95
C PRO A 133 14.39 3.33 -3.33
N LEU A 134 15.10 3.88 -2.33
CA LEU A 134 15.91 3.05 -1.44
C LEU A 134 14.99 2.18 -0.56
N SER A 135 15.22 0.87 -0.54
CA SER A 135 14.42 -0.06 0.24
C SER A 135 15.15 -0.49 1.52
N LEU A 136 14.49 -0.30 2.67
CA LEU A 136 14.95 -0.67 3.99
C LEU A 136 13.92 -1.58 4.67
N TYR A 137 14.36 -2.36 5.65
CA TYR A 137 13.54 -3.41 6.25
C TYR A 137 13.59 -3.31 7.78
N ASP A 138 12.44 -3.09 8.41
CA ASP A 138 12.25 -2.99 9.86
C ASP A 138 11.31 -4.09 10.39
N PRO A 139 11.75 -5.37 10.38
CA PRO A 139 10.89 -6.50 10.77
C PRO A 139 10.45 -6.44 12.23
N SER A 140 11.17 -5.69 13.05
CA SER A 140 10.86 -5.47 14.45
C SER A 140 9.94 -4.28 14.71
N ALA A 141 9.62 -3.49 13.68
CA ALA A 141 8.90 -2.23 13.81
C ALA A 141 9.54 -1.23 14.79
N SER A 142 10.86 -1.23 14.87
CA SER A 142 11.62 -0.38 15.81
C SER A 142 11.47 1.10 15.49
N TRP A 143 11.60 1.47 14.21
CA TRP A 143 11.42 2.84 13.76
C TRP A 143 9.97 3.29 13.89
N ALA A 144 9.01 2.45 13.49
CA ALA A 144 7.61 2.79 13.60
C ALA A 144 7.19 3.06 15.05
N ARG A 145 7.66 2.26 16.00
CA ARG A 145 7.39 2.49 17.43
C ARG A 145 8.09 3.74 17.95
N ALA A 146 9.36 3.95 17.62
CA ALA A 146 10.12 5.13 18.05
C ALA A 146 9.48 6.42 17.53
N LEU A 147 8.92 6.40 16.31
CA LEU A 147 8.24 7.53 15.67
C LEU A 147 6.74 7.63 16.05
N GLY A 148 6.21 6.70 16.85
CA GLY A 148 4.82 6.71 17.28
C GLY A 148 3.81 6.55 16.13
N LEU A 149 4.17 5.83 15.06
CA LEU A 149 3.30 5.67 13.89
C LEU A 149 2.02 4.93 14.25
N LYS A 150 0.88 5.45 13.78
CA LYS A 150 -0.47 4.96 14.14
C LYS A 150 -1.00 3.89 13.18
N GLY A 151 -0.41 3.74 11.98
CA GLY A 151 -0.89 2.81 10.97
C GLY A 151 -0.09 2.86 9.67
N LEU A 152 -0.54 2.09 8.67
CA LEU A 152 0.05 2.02 7.34
C LEU A 152 -1.00 2.34 6.25
N PRO A 153 -0.56 2.96 5.13
CA PRO A 153 0.75 3.56 4.96
C PRO A 153 0.94 4.81 5.84
N THR A 154 2.18 5.16 6.14
CA THR A 154 2.53 6.43 6.76
C THR A 154 3.75 7.00 6.06
N THR A 155 3.73 8.28 5.72
CA THR A 155 4.84 8.95 5.05
C THR A 155 5.37 10.09 5.90
N LEU A 156 6.69 10.14 6.05
CA LEU A 156 7.42 11.23 6.69
C LEU A 156 8.09 12.09 5.63
N LEU A 157 8.04 13.40 5.83
CA LEU A 157 8.86 14.37 5.11
C LEU A 157 9.86 14.96 6.10
N ILE A 158 11.15 14.83 5.85
CA ILE A 158 12.22 15.30 6.72
C ILE A 158 13.15 16.20 5.91
N LYS A 159 13.34 17.45 6.36
CA LYS A 159 14.34 18.35 5.77
C LYS A 159 15.75 17.93 6.16
N LYS A 160 16.69 18.16 5.27
CA LYS A 160 18.11 17.96 5.57
C LYS A 160 18.50 18.70 6.85
N ASN A 161 19.32 18.06 7.66
CA ASN A 161 19.83 18.59 8.95
C ASN A 161 18.75 18.99 9.96
N SER A 162 17.47 18.63 9.75
CA SER A 162 16.38 18.91 10.69
C SER A 162 16.16 17.76 11.67
N ALA A 163 15.72 18.07 12.88
CA ALA A 163 15.18 17.11 13.85
C ALA A 163 13.65 17.06 13.80
N SER A 164 13.00 18.01 13.12
CA SER A 164 11.55 18.02 12.91
C SER A 164 11.18 17.38 11.59
N TYR A 165 9.98 16.79 11.54
CA TYR A 165 9.44 16.17 10.35
C TYR A 165 7.95 16.44 10.23
N GLN A 166 7.39 16.22 9.04
CA GLN A 166 5.95 16.19 8.82
C GLN A 166 5.51 14.75 8.59
N VAL A 167 4.33 14.40 9.10
CA VAL A 167 3.73 13.06 8.98
C VAL A 167 2.43 13.15 8.20
N HIS A 168 2.28 12.28 7.22
CA HIS A 168 1.00 11.97 6.59
C HIS A 168 0.64 10.51 6.88
N THR A 169 -0.52 10.28 7.53
CA THR A 169 -1.03 8.93 7.80
C THR A 169 -2.17 8.60 6.83
N GLY A 170 -2.08 7.46 6.18
CA GLY A 170 -3.03 6.99 5.18
C GLY A 170 -2.47 7.03 3.75
N PRO A 171 -3.20 6.46 2.79
CA PRO A 171 -2.81 6.45 1.39
C PRO A 171 -2.86 7.85 0.77
N ALA A 172 -2.03 8.07 -0.27
CA ALA A 172 -2.02 9.31 -1.04
C ALA A 172 -1.96 9.01 -2.55
N ASP A 173 -2.44 9.96 -3.34
CA ASP A 173 -2.31 9.93 -4.81
C ASP A 173 -0.99 10.61 -5.22
N TRP A 174 0.11 9.84 -5.21
CA TRP A 174 1.46 10.35 -5.46
C TRP A 174 1.68 10.90 -6.88
N ASP A 175 0.81 10.57 -7.84
CA ASP A 175 0.84 11.15 -9.18
C ASP A 175 0.25 12.56 -9.23
N ASN A 176 -0.43 12.99 -8.17
CA ASN A 176 -1.11 14.28 -8.09
C ASN A 176 -0.11 15.45 -7.95
N ASP A 177 -0.17 16.42 -8.85
CA ASP A 177 0.73 17.57 -8.86
C ASP A 177 0.67 18.43 -7.60
N LYS A 178 -0.50 18.50 -6.92
CA LYS A 178 -0.60 19.19 -5.63
C LYS A 178 0.24 18.52 -4.56
N ILE A 179 0.23 17.19 -4.49
CA ILE A 179 1.05 16.42 -3.54
C ILE A 179 2.52 16.63 -3.85
N LYS A 180 2.92 16.49 -5.11
CA LYS A 180 4.30 16.78 -5.55
C LYS A 180 4.72 18.21 -5.19
N GLY A 181 3.83 19.18 -5.39
CA GLY A 181 4.07 20.58 -5.03
C GLY A 181 4.17 20.80 -3.51
N GLN A 182 3.35 20.11 -2.69
CA GLN A 182 3.43 20.17 -1.23
C GLN A 182 4.76 19.65 -0.71
N ILE A 183 5.23 18.51 -1.23
CA ILE A 183 6.52 17.92 -0.87
C ILE A 183 7.65 18.91 -1.15
N ARG A 184 7.75 19.41 -2.40
CA ARG A 184 8.78 20.37 -2.81
C ARG A 184 8.74 21.65 -1.98
N LYS A 185 7.54 22.21 -1.79
CA LYS A 185 7.36 23.42 -0.98
C LYS A 185 7.84 23.24 0.46
N TYR A 186 7.51 22.10 1.08
CA TYR A 186 7.92 21.83 2.45
C TYR A 186 9.44 21.65 2.53
N LEU A 187 10.03 20.84 1.66
CA LEU A 187 11.45 20.52 1.72
C LEU A 187 12.34 21.72 1.33
N ALA A 188 11.87 22.63 0.48
CA ALA A 188 12.61 23.83 0.07
C ALA A 188 12.53 25.00 1.07
N SER A 189 11.65 24.95 2.07
CA SER A 189 11.45 26.02 3.04
C SER A 189 12.37 25.86 4.26
#